data_2d8c71739a324839a549ea148da398f3
#
_entry.id   2d8c71739a324839a549ea148da398f3
#
_cell.length_a   1.000
_cell.length_b   1.000
_cell.length_c   1.000
_cell.angle_alpha   90.00
_cell.angle_beta   90.00
_cell.angle_gamma   90.00
#
_symmetry.space_group_name_H-M   'P 1'
#
loop_
_entity.id
_entity.type
_entity.pdbx_description
1 polymer ?
#
loop_
_entity_poly.entity_id
_entity_poly.type
_entity_poly.pdbx_seq_one_letter_code
_entity_poly.pdbx_strand_id
1 'polypeptide(L)'
;MKKHFDKLLEFWRTNDGTGKLFNFRFIEYQKGYLKLEAEFSPITFNPQKNVQGGQMTSMLDDATSILLVYESSGKLYPNSINLHSIHHRPLLDGKVTVEAKIIQQGKNIATLKGEIYNSENKLATTLMHTVFLHKTSIKE
;
A
#
# COMPACT_ATOMS: atom_id res chain seq x y z
N MET A 1 -17.47 6.16 6.33
CA MET A 1 -16.29 5.89 5.49
C MET A 1 -15.06 5.55 6.34
N LYS A 2 -14.60 6.46 7.19
CA LYS A 2 -13.45 6.22 8.08
C LYS A 2 -13.60 4.92 8.90
N LYS A 3 -14.77 4.67 9.49
CA LYS A 3 -15.04 3.45 10.27
C LYS A 3 -14.83 2.16 9.48
N HIS A 4 -15.21 2.15 8.21
CA HIS A 4 -15.03 0.96 7.36
C HIS A 4 -13.55 0.76 7.01
N PHE A 5 -12.81 1.83 6.77
CA PHE A 5 -11.38 1.75 6.57
C PHE A 5 -10.67 1.31 7.83
N ASP A 6 -11.03 1.82 8.99
CA ASP A 6 -10.43 1.43 10.25
C ASP A 6 -10.58 -0.08 10.48
N LYS A 7 -11.76 -0.66 10.18
CA LYS A 7 -11.97 -2.11 10.26
C LYS A 7 -11.10 -2.89 9.29
N LEU A 8 -11.02 -2.45 8.04
CA LEU A 8 -10.17 -3.08 7.03
C LEU A 8 -8.71 -3.00 7.43
N LEU A 9 -8.25 -1.84 7.88
CA LEU A 9 -6.86 -1.66 8.32
C LEU A 9 -6.55 -2.51 9.55
N GLU A 10 -7.50 -2.65 10.47
CA GLU A 10 -7.33 -3.55 11.62
C GLU A 10 -7.22 -5.01 11.17
N PHE A 11 -8.09 -5.43 10.25
CA PHE A 11 -7.98 -6.77 9.64
C PHE A 11 -6.59 -6.98 9.03
N TRP A 12 -6.08 -5.97 8.31
CA TRP A 12 -4.76 -6.03 7.68
C TRP A 12 -3.64 -6.16 8.71
N ARG A 13 -3.77 -5.46 9.83
CA ARG A 13 -2.76 -5.47 10.90
C ARG A 13 -2.79 -6.72 11.77
N THR A 14 -3.95 -7.37 11.91
CA THR A 14 -4.14 -8.47 12.87
C THR A 14 -4.05 -9.86 12.27
N ASN A 15 -4.14 -9.97 10.96
CA ASN A 15 -3.95 -11.24 10.27
C ASN A 15 -2.47 -11.50 10.01
N ASP A 16 -2.14 -12.76 9.67
CA ASP A 16 -0.76 -13.12 9.37
C ASP A 16 -0.22 -12.36 8.16
N GLY A 17 1.10 -12.16 8.13
CA GLY A 17 1.78 -11.53 7.02
C GLY A 17 2.34 -10.16 7.36
N THR A 18 2.74 -9.41 6.32
CA THR A 18 3.46 -8.14 6.43
C THR A 18 2.54 -6.95 6.73
N GLY A 19 1.24 -7.13 6.70
CA GLY A 19 0.27 -6.04 6.91
C GLY A 19 0.42 -5.32 8.25
N LYS A 20 0.97 -5.99 9.27
CA LYS A 20 1.21 -5.37 10.58
C LYS A 20 2.54 -4.63 10.69
N LEU A 21 3.42 -4.72 9.68
CA LEU A 21 4.73 -4.06 9.72
C LEU A 21 4.63 -2.54 9.61
N PHE A 22 3.64 -2.05 8.86
CA PHE A 22 3.65 -0.67 8.40
C PHE A 22 2.68 0.25 9.14
N ASN A 23 1.84 -0.29 10.01
CA ASN A 23 0.90 0.46 10.85
C ASN A 23 0.11 1.53 10.06
N PHE A 24 -0.56 1.10 8.99
CA PHE A 24 -1.34 1.99 8.14
C PHE A 24 -2.45 2.70 8.92
N ARG A 25 -2.62 4.00 8.68
CA ARG A 25 -3.68 4.83 9.24
C ARG A 25 -4.36 5.61 8.12
N PHE A 26 -5.69 5.68 8.18
CA PHE A 26 -6.50 6.33 7.16
C PHE A 26 -6.34 7.85 7.20
N ILE A 27 -6.14 8.47 6.03
CA ILE A 27 -6.20 9.93 5.86
C ILE A 27 -7.37 10.31 4.97
N GLU A 28 -7.43 9.81 3.72
CA GLU A 28 -8.40 10.23 2.73
C GLU A 28 -8.70 9.10 1.74
N TYR A 29 -9.95 9.04 1.29
CA TYR A 29 -10.36 8.17 0.19
C TYR A 29 -11.25 8.92 -0.78
N GLN A 30 -11.02 8.70 -2.07
CA GLN A 30 -11.92 9.03 -3.17
C GLN A 30 -11.93 7.84 -4.13
N LYS A 31 -12.94 7.76 -5.00
CA LYS A 31 -12.97 6.66 -5.98
C LYS A 31 -11.65 6.60 -6.76
N GLY A 32 -10.99 5.45 -6.69
CA GLY A 32 -9.72 5.23 -7.37
C GLY A 32 -8.50 5.84 -6.69
N TYR A 33 -8.65 6.37 -5.46
CA TYR A 33 -7.57 7.05 -4.75
C TYR A 33 -7.64 6.79 -3.25
N LEU A 34 -6.50 6.53 -2.65
CA LEU A 34 -6.37 6.32 -1.20
C LEU A 34 -5.10 6.99 -0.69
N LYS A 35 -5.21 7.71 0.41
CA LYS A 35 -4.07 8.29 1.11
C LYS A 35 -4.02 7.74 2.53
N LEU A 36 -2.85 7.25 2.92
CA LEU A 36 -2.59 6.66 4.23
C LEU A 36 -1.35 7.30 4.86
N GLU A 37 -1.32 7.31 6.19
CA GLU A 37 -0.06 7.40 6.91
C GLU A 37 0.46 6.00 7.18
N ALA A 38 1.78 5.86 7.21
CA ALA A 38 2.43 4.60 7.51
C ALA A 38 3.80 4.87 8.15
N GLU A 39 4.44 3.81 8.60
CA GLU A 39 5.78 3.93 9.19
C GLU A 39 6.60 2.68 8.93
N PHE A 40 7.92 2.86 8.87
CA PHE A 40 8.89 1.78 8.80
C PHE A 40 9.58 1.66 10.16
N SER A 41 9.48 0.49 10.78
CA SER A 41 10.23 0.21 12.00
C SER A 41 11.68 -0.17 11.67
N PRO A 42 12.61 -0.13 12.64
CA PRO A 42 14.02 -0.48 12.39
C PRO A 42 14.24 -1.86 11.79
N ILE A 43 13.32 -2.81 11.96
CA ILE A 43 13.41 -4.15 11.36
C ILE A 43 13.39 -4.10 9.83
N THR A 44 12.90 -3.00 9.24
CA THR A 44 12.85 -2.81 7.79
C THR A 44 14.08 -2.13 7.22
N PHE A 45 15.05 -1.78 8.07
CA PHE A 45 16.23 -1.03 7.66
C PHE A 45 17.33 -1.97 7.13
N ASN A 46 18.13 -1.44 6.22
CA ASN A 46 19.35 -2.10 5.77
C ASN A 46 20.54 -1.79 6.71
N PRO A 47 21.74 -2.40 6.51
CA PRO A 47 22.88 -2.14 7.38
C PRO A 47 23.36 -0.69 7.43
N GLN A 48 23.00 0.13 6.43
CA GLN A 48 23.31 1.58 6.41
C GLN A 48 22.27 2.41 7.17
N LYS A 49 21.31 1.75 7.84
CA LYS A 49 20.23 2.38 8.60
C LYS A 49 19.27 3.20 7.74
N ASN A 50 19.14 2.84 6.48
CA ASN A 50 18.09 3.32 5.59
C ASN A 50 17.00 2.25 5.45
N VAL A 51 15.78 2.65 5.13
CA VAL A 51 14.73 1.69 4.81
C VAL A 51 15.16 0.87 3.58
N GLN A 52 15.07 -0.45 3.67
CA GLN A 52 15.40 -1.33 2.56
C GLN A 52 14.44 -1.10 1.38
N GLY A 53 14.98 -1.03 0.14
CA GLY A 53 14.16 -0.79 -1.05
C GLY A 53 13.02 -1.78 -1.22
N GLY A 54 13.27 -3.07 -0.98
CA GLY A 54 12.24 -4.10 -1.01
C GLY A 54 11.11 -3.88 -0.01
N GLN A 55 11.39 -3.25 1.13
CA GLN A 55 10.37 -2.90 2.12
C GLN A 55 9.50 -1.74 1.66
N MET A 56 10.07 -0.78 0.94
CA MET A 56 9.28 0.28 0.32
C MET A 56 8.33 -0.27 -0.74
N THR A 57 8.81 -1.21 -1.56
CA THR A 57 7.96 -1.92 -2.52
C THR A 57 6.86 -2.70 -1.80
N SER A 58 7.18 -3.39 -0.72
CA SER A 58 6.20 -4.16 0.06
C SER A 58 5.10 -3.26 0.65
N MET A 59 5.47 -2.09 1.18
CA MET A 59 4.48 -1.13 1.67
C MET A 59 3.51 -0.69 0.58
N LEU A 60 4.01 -0.43 -0.62
CA LEU A 60 3.17 0.00 -1.74
C LEU A 60 2.35 -1.15 -2.34
N ASP A 61 2.87 -2.37 -2.31
CA ASP A 61 2.09 -3.57 -2.62
C ASP A 61 0.86 -3.65 -1.72
N ASP A 62 1.05 -3.50 -0.42
CA ASP A 62 -0.05 -3.49 0.55
C ASP A 62 -1.01 -2.31 0.31
N ALA A 63 -0.50 -1.10 0.17
CA ALA A 63 -1.34 0.10 0.03
C ALA A 63 -2.24 0.06 -1.21
N THR A 64 -1.68 -0.33 -2.35
CA THR A 64 -2.46 -0.47 -3.59
C THR A 64 -3.49 -1.60 -3.48
N SER A 65 -3.13 -2.69 -2.80
CA SER A 65 -4.04 -3.81 -2.54
C SER A 65 -5.20 -3.39 -1.63
N ILE A 66 -4.91 -2.63 -0.57
CA ILE A 66 -5.93 -2.11 0.35
C ILE A 66 -6.96 -1.27 -0.41
N LEU A 67 -6.50 -0.39 -1.32
CA LEU A 67 -7.40 0.42 -2.14
C LEU A 67 -8.36 -0.46 -2.95
N LEU A 68 -7.85 -1.46 -3.64
CA LEU A 68 -8.65 -2.33 -4.49
C LEU A 68 -9.65 -3.15 -3.65
N VAL A 69 -9.20 -3.74 -2.56
CA VAL A 69 -10.06 -4.52 -1.66
C VAL A 69 -11.18 -3.65 -1.10
N TYR A 70 -10.86 -2.46 -0.62
CA TYR A 70 -11.87 -1.53 -0.10
C TYR A 70 -12.87 -1.12 -1.17
N GLU A 71 -12.38 -0.68 -2.33
CA GLU A 71 -13.25 -0.15 -3.40
C GLU A 71 -14.19 -1.21 -3.96
N SER A 72 -13.76 -2.48 -3.98
CA SER A 72 -14.58 -3.61 -4.40
C SER A 72 -15.49 -4.14 -3.29
N SER A 73 -15.48 -3.56 -2.11
CA SER A 73 -16.19 -4.05 -0.92
C SER A 73 -15.81 -5.49 -0.57
N GLY A 74 -14.53 -5.83 -0.73
CA GLY A 74 -13.98 -7.15 -0.42
C GLY A 74 -14.29 -8.22 -1.46
N LYS A 75 -14.86 -7.85 -2.62
CA LYS A 75 -15.21 -8.82 -3.68
C LYS A 75 -14.03 -9.20 -4.55
N LEU A 76 -13.01 -8.35 -4.62
CA LEU A 76 -11.81 -8.58 -5.43
C LEU A 76 -10.59 -8.54 -4.53
N TYR A 77 -9.66 -9.45 -4.79
CA TYR A 77 -8.35 -9.45 -4.16
C TYR A 77 -7.28 -9.41 -5.26
N PRO A 78 -6.28 -8.53 -5.14
CA PRO A 78 -5.24 -8.44 -6.16
C PRO A 78 -4.19 -9.52 -5.96
N ASN A 79 -3.95 -10.30 -7.02
CA ASN A 79 -2.79 -11.17 -7.09
C ASN A 79 -1.74 -10.50 -7.96
N SER A 80 -0.58 -10.21 -7.41
CA SER A 80 0.46 -9.46 -8.11
C SER A 80 1.00 -10.23 -9.30
N ILE A 81 0.99 -9.59 -10.48
CA ILE A 81 1.66 -10.09 -11.69
C ILE A 81 3.03 -9.42 -11.82
N ASN A 82 3.09 -8.12 -11.58
CA ASN A 82 4.32 -7.34 -11.73
C ASN A 82 4.36 -6.21 -10.71
N LEU A 83 5.51 -6.03 -10.08
CA LEU A 83 5.82 -4.96 -9.15
C LEU A 83 7.06 -4.25 -9.68
N HIS A 84 6.90 -3.04 -10.21
CA HIS A 84 7.99 -2.25 -10.72
C HIS A 84 8.16 -0.99 -9.87
N SER A 85 9.26 -0.93 -9.12
CA SER A 85 9.55 0.18 -8.23
C SER A 85 10.72 1.01 -8.73
N ILE A 86 10.61 2.32 -8.52
CA ILE A 86 11.72 3.26 -8.68
C ILE A 86 11.89 3.97 -7.34
N HIS A 87 13.08 3.89 -6.76
CA HIS A 87 13.43 4.54 -5.51
C HIS A 87 14.20 5.83 -5.82
N HIS A 88 13.54 6.96 -5.58
CA HIS A 88 14.07 8.28 -5.97
C HIS A 88 15.02 8.85 -4.93
N ARG A 89 14.86 8.45 -3.67
CA ARG A 89 15.69 8.91 -2.56
C ARG A 89 15.62 7.93 -1.39
N PRO A 90 16.65 7.88 -0.54
CA PRO A 90 16.61 7.04 0.65
C PRO A 90 15.61 7.58 1.68
N LEU A 91 15.05 6.70 2.49
CA LEU A 91 14.27 7.05 3.66
C LEU A 91 15.11 6.80 4.91
N LEU A 92 15.28 7.85 5.72
CA LEU A 92 16.11 7.82 6.91
C LEU A 92 15.31 7.67 8.19
N ASP A 93 14.07 8.16 8.22
CA ASP A 93 13.18 8.01 9.34
C ASP A 93 11.98 7.12 8.97
N GLY A 94 11.20 6.72 9.97
CA GLY A 94 10.15 5.75 9.79
C GLY A 94 8.82 6.29 9.29
N LYS A 95 8.54 7.58 9.42
CA LYS A 95 7.21 8.13 9.13
C LYS A 95 7.08 8.58 7.70
N VAL A 96 6.01 8.13 7.05
CA VAL A 96 5.76 8.41 5.63
C VAL A 96 4.27 8.63 5.38
N THR A 97 3.99 9.23 4.23
CA THR A 97 2.65 9.31 3.65
C THR A 97 2.63 8.46 2.39
N VAL A 98 1.55 7.73 2.18
CA VAL A 98 1.40 6.81 1.06
C VAL A 98 0.17 7.19 0.26
N GLU A 99 0.30 7.26 -1.06
CA GLU A 99 -0.83 7.43 -1.97
C GLU A 99 -0.93 6.23 -2.89
N ALA A 100 -2.15 5.74 -3.09
CA ALA A 100 -2.45 4.66 -4.03
C ALA A 100 -3.52 5.12 -5.00
N LYS A 101 -3.37 4.77 -6.28
CA LYS A 101 -4.31 5.13 -7.35
C LYS A 101 -4.57 3.93 -8.24
N ILE A 102 -5.82 3.77 -8.68
CA ILE A 102 -6.17 2.85 -9.75
C ILE A 102 -5.97 3.59 -11.07
N ILE A 103 -5.01 3.13 -11.89
CA ILE A 103 -4.74 3.72 -13.19
C ILE A 103 -5.74 3.20 -14.21
N GLN A 104 -5.94 1.89 -14.24
CA GLN A 104 -6.91 1.24 -15.12
C GLN A 104 -7.38 -0.06 -14.47
N GLN A 105 -8.68 -0.33 -14.57
CA GLN A 105 -9.26 -1.57 -14.08
C GLN A 105 -10.08 -2.22 -15.19
N GLY A 106 -9.61 -3.39 -15.63
CA GLY A 106 -10.35 -4.25 -16.54
C GLY A 106 -11.15 -5.31 -15.80
N LYS A 107 -11.64 -6.29 -16.53
CA LYS A 107 -12.40 -7.41 -15.95
C LYS A 107 -11.51 -8.32 -15.11
N ASN A 108 -10.29 -8.62 -15.60
CA ASN A 108 -9.38 -9.58 -14.97
C ASN A 108 -8.07 -8.96 -14.50
N ILE A 109 -7.67 -7.84 -15.09
CA ILE A 109 -6.38 -7.19 -14.85
C ILE A 109 -6.62 -5.75 -14.45
N ALA A 110 -5.85 -5.28 -13.47
CA ALA A 110 -5.81 -3.86 -13.11
C ALA A 110 -4.36 -3.40 -12.99
N THR A 111 -4.15 -2.11 -13.26
CA THR A 111 -2.88 -1.44 -13.02
C THR A 111 -3.11 -0.36 -11.97
N LEU A 112 -2.28 -0.39 -10.93
CA LEU A 112 -2.33 0.56 -9.83
C LEU A 112 -0.97 1.26 -9.72
N LYS A 113 -1.00 2.46 -9.15
CA LYS A 113 0.21 3.23 -8.85
C LYS A 113 0.27 3.54 -7.36
N GLY A 114 1.44 3.32 -6.77
CA GLY A 114 1.69 3.69 -5.39
C GLY A 114 2.85 4.69 -5.29
N GLU A 115 2.77 5.60 -4.34
CA GLU A 115 3.82 6.59 -4.10
C GLU A 115 4.04 6.74 -2.60
N ILE A 116 5.32 6.77 -2.18
CA ILE A 116 5.71 7.06 -0.80
C ILE A 116 6.33 8.45 -0.76
N TYR A 117 5.86 9.27 0.17
CA TYR A 117 6.41 10.59 0.46
C TYR A 117 7.03 10.57 1.85
N ASN A 118 8.20 11.20 2.00
CA ASN A 118 8.86 11.30 3.30
C ASN A 118 8.20 12.37 4.19
N SER A 119 8.73 12.57 5.40
CA SER A 119 8.19 13.54 6.36
C SER A 119 8.26 14.98 5.88
N GLU A 120 9.10 15.29 4.88
CA GLU A 120 9.18 16.61 4.24
C GLU A 120 8.31 16.69 2.96
N ASN A 121 7.43 15.70 2.76
CA ASN A 121 6.53 15.60 1.60
C ASN A 121 7.27 15.49 0.27
N LYS A 122 8.45 14.87 0.26
CA LYS A 122 9.22 14.60 -0.95
C LYS A 122 9.01 13.16 -1.40
N LEU A 123 8.84 12.97 -2.70
CA LEU A 123 8.62 11.64 -3.29
C LEU A 123 9.84 10.76 -3.11
N ALA A 124 9.68 9.65 -2.42
CA ALA A 124 10.75 8.69 -2.16
C ALA A 124 10.70 7.47 -3.08
N THR A 125 9.50 6.95 -3.35
CA THR A 125 9.34 5.73 -4.15
C THR A 125 8.07 5.81 -4.98
N THR A 126 8.14 5.31 -6.21
CA THR A 126 7.00 5.10 -7.09
C THR A 126 6.91 3.61 -7.44
N LEU A 127 5.73 3.03 -7.30
CA LEU A 127 5.43 1.66 -7.71
C LEU A 127 4.39 1.65 -8.81
N MET A 128 4.66 0.89 -9.88
CA MET A 128 3.61 0.45 -10.81
C MET A 128 3.30 -1.01 -10.50
N HIS A 129 2.03 -1.29 -10.20
CA HIS A 129 1.57 -2.59 -9.72
C HIS A 129 0.52 -3.14 -10.68
N THR A 130 0.84 -4.22 -11.38
CA THR A 130 -0.10 -4.94 -12.23
C THR A 130 -0.61 -6.16 -11.48
N VAL A 131 -1.92 -6.32 -11.42
CA VAL A 131 -2.55 -7.39 -10.65
C VAL A 131 -3.55 -8.16 -11.49
N PHE A 132 -3.71 -9.45 -11.16
CA PHE A 132 -4.86 -10.24 -11.54
C PHE A 132 -5.95 -10.08 -10.49
N LEU A 133 -7.18 -9.84 -10.92
CA LEU A 133 -8.32 -9.61 -10.05
C LEU A 133 -8.97 -10.95 -9.67
N HIS A 134 -8.63 -11.45 -8.50
CA HIS A 134 -9.19 -12.68 -7.96
C HIS A 134 -10.52 -12.38 -7.24
N LYS A 135 -11.57 -13.13 -7.61
CA LYS A 135 -12.86 -13.01 -6.91
C LYS A 135 -12.77 -13.67 -5.54
N THR A 136 -13.10 -12.92 -4.52
CA THR A 136 -13.07 -13.42 -3.14
C THR A 136 -14.18 -12.76 -2.31
N SER A 137 -14.35 -13.23 -1.07
CA SER A 137 -15.17 -12.54 -0.08
C SER A 137 -14.34 -12.38 1.18
N ILE A 138 -13.76 -11.20 1.37
CA ILE A 138 -13.17 -10.83 2.64
C ILE A 138 -14.32 -10.28 3.50
N LYS A 139 -14.60 -10.96 4.60
CA LYS A 139 -15.62 -10.49 5.54
C LYS A 139 -15.11 -9.27 6.26
N GLU A 140 -15.85 -8.19 6.16
CA GLU A 140 -15.59 -6.96 6.92
C GLU A 140 -15.77 -7.18 8.43
#